data_cda2cf86eaf32d6b8c511519b2098457
#
_entry.id   cda2cf86eaf32d6b8c511519b2098457
#
_cell.length_a   1.000
_cell.length_b   1.000
_cell.length_c   1.000
_cell.angle_alpha   90.00
_cell.angle_beta   90.00
_cell.angle_gamma   90.00
#
_symmetry.space_group_name_H-M   'P 1'
#
loop_
_entity.id
_entity.type
_entity.pdbx_description
1 polymer ?
#
loop_
_entity_poly.entity_id
_entity_poly.type
_entity_poly.pdbx_seq_one_letter_code
_entity_poly.pdbx_strand_id
1 'polypeptide(L)'
;ISAYSLIVEEGTPLYEEYGEMCADLEKYGDYASMPKRLQTKYEGCKCLPDEETDRNMYHHTKTTLAKLIAGLETPTSGQISNYARPGYACRHNIGYWTGVEYLGLGLGASSLVGGKRFQVTADLNRYLVFTKEELAAGAQYEEIHELSRQERMEEFMFLGLRLTGGVRTAEFERRFGVAMEAVYGEVIERLLKEGLLEASVQTDSHIRLTEYGLDVSTYALAEFLQ
;
A
#
# COMPACT_ATOMS: atom_id res chain seq x y z
N ILE A 1 -3.39 -5.12 -15.32
CA ILE A 1 -4.53 -5.68 -14.54
C ILE A 1 -4.24 -5.42 -13.08
N SER A 2 -5.23 -4.87 -12.36
CA SER A 2 -5.18 -4.69 -10.91
C SER A 2 -6.18 -5.64 -10.27
N ALA A 3 -5.75 -6.38 -9.25
CA ALA A 3 -6.59 -7.31 -8.50
C ALA A 3 -6.22 -7.16 -7.02
N TYR A 4 -7.17 -6.70 -6.23
CA TYR A 4 -6.98 -6.41 -4.81
C TYR A 4 -7.93 -7.27 -3.98
N SER A 5 -7.53 -7.59 -2.76
CA SER A 5 -8.46 -8.08 -1.76
C SER A 5 -9.50 -7.02 -1.45
N LEU A 6 -10.72 -7.47 -1.19
CA LEU A 6 -11.83 -6.58 -0.88
C LEU A 6 -11.63 -5.96 0.51
N ILE A 7 -11.65 -4.63 0.56
CA ILE A 7 -11.70 -3.88 1.81
C ILE A 7 -13.12 -3.37 1.99
N VAL A 8 -13.70 -3.65 3.16
CA VAL A 8 -15.04 -3.17 3.53
C VAL A 8 -14.90 -1.80 4.19
N GLU A 9 -15.14 -0.75 3.40
CA GLU A 9 -14.93 0.64 3.82
C GLU A 9 -16.20 1.23 4.46
N GLU A 10 -16.01 1.96 5.58
CA GLU A 10 -17.07 2.67 6.28
C GLU A 10 -17.83 3.64 5.37
N GLY A 11 -19.15 3.76 5.56
CA GLY A 11 -20.00 4.61 4.72
C GLY A 11 -20.40 4.00 3.35
N THR A 12 -20.06 2.73 3.10
CA THR A 12 -20.49 2.01 1.91
C THR A 12 -21.64 1.04 2.20
N PRO A 13 -22.52 0.71 1.22
CA PRO A 13 -23.55 -0.30 1.42
C PRO A 13 -22.99 -1.66 1.86
N LEU A 14 -21.77 -1.99 1.45
CA LEU A 14 -21.11 -3.22 1.85
C LEU A 14 -20.73 -3.19 3.34
N TYR A 15 -20.32 -2.02 3.85
CA TYR A 15 -20.06 -1.85 5.26
C TYR A 15 -21.33 -1.93 6.10
N GLU A 16 -22.46 -1.43 5.60
CA GLU A 16 -23.75 -1.58 6.28
C GLU A 16 -24.15 -3.05 6.42
N GLU A 17 -23.80 -3.89 5.43
CA GLU A 17 -24.11 -5.32 5.44
C GLU A 17 -23.10 -6.15 6.25
N TYR A 18 -21.82 -5.86 6.16
CA TYR A 18 -20.72 -6.70 6.68
C TYR A 18 -19.86 -6.06 7.75
N GLY A 19 -19.97 -4.75 8.02
CA GLY A 19 -19.06 -4.02 8.90
C GLY A 19 -19.00 -4.58 10.33
N GLU A 20 -20.14 -4.96 10.92
CA GLU A 20 -20.15 -5.59 12.24
C GLU A 20 -19.46 -6.97 12.23
N MET A 21 -19.63 -7.75 11.15
CA MET A 21 -18.97 -9.04 11.02
C MET A 21 -17.46 -8.89 10.83
N CYS A 22 -17.02 -7.88 10.08
CA CYS A 22 -15.59 -7.56 9.93
C CYS A 22 -14.97 -7.21 11.29
N ALA A 23 -15.60 -6.33 12.07
CA ALA A 23 -15.12 -5.95 13.40
C ALA A 23 -15.06 -7.15 14.38
N ASP A 24 -16.04 -8.06 14.29
CA ASP A 24 -16.03 -9.29 15.09
C ASP A 24 -14.94 -10.26 14.60
N LEU A 25 -14.70 -10.37 13.28
CA LEU A 25 -13.60 -11.18 12.73
C LEU A 25 -12.23 -10.64 13.15
N GLU A 26 -12.00 -9.34 13.08
CA GLU A 26 -10.77 -8.71 13.58
C GLU A 26 -10.53 -9.03 15.07
N LYS A 27 -11.59 -9.03 15.87
CA LYS A 27 -11.52 -9.27 17.32
C LYS A 27 -11.24 -10.72 17.68
N TYR A 28 -11.79 -11.66 16.94
CA TYR A 28 -11.76 -13.11 17.28
C TYR A 28 -10.87 -13.95 16.37
N GLY A 29 -10.34 -13.34 15.30
CA GLY A 29 -9.45 -13.98 14.32
C GLY A 29 -10.21 -14.72 13.22
N ASP A 30 -11.14 -15.59 13.58
CA ASP A 30 -11.95 -16.35 12.62
C ASP A 30 -13.37 -16.62 13.14
N TYR A 31 -14.25 -17.09 12.25
CA TYR A 31 -15.64 -17.41 12.56
C TYR A 31 -15.77 -18.52 13.63
N ALA A 32 -14.90 -19.54 13.60
CA ALA A 32 -14.96 -20.68 14.52
C ALA A 32 -14.55 -20.26 15.95
N SER A 33 -13.69 -19.27 16.08
CA SER A 33 -13.23 -18.70 17.35
C SER A 33 -14.22 -17.72 17.99
N MET A 34 -15.24 -17.28 17.23
CA MET A 34 -16.29 -16.41 17.77
C MET A 34 -17.15 -17.13 18.82
N PRO A 35 -17.70 -16.40 19.81
CA PRO A 35 -18.73 -16.92 20.70
C PRO A 35 -19.94 -17.46 19.92
N LYS A 36 -20.54 -18.57 20.39
CA LYS A 36 -21.70 -19.22 19.72
C LYS A 36 -22.83 -18.25 19.34
N ARG A 37 -23.05 -17.22 20.16
CA ARG A 37 -24.06 -16.18 19.89
C ARG A 37 -23.76 -15.45 18.58
N LEU A 38 -22.51 -15.13 18.31
CA LEU A 38 -22.10 -14.44 17.08
C LEU A 38 -22.11 -15.41 15.90
N GLN A 39 -21.66 -16.64 16.08
CA GLN A 39 -21.78 -17.67 15.05
C GLN A 39 -23.23 -17.85 14.60
N THR A 40 -24.19 -17.91 15.56
CA THR A 40 -25.61 -18.00 15.24
C THR A 40 -26.13 -16.72 14.55
N LYS A 41 -25.63 -15.53 14.94
CA LYS A 41 -25.99 -14.26 14.31
C LYS A 41 -25.62 -14.23 12.83
N TYR A 42 -24.45 -14.78 12.49
CA TYR A 42 -23.93 -14.82 11.12
C TYR A 42 -24.19 -16.13 10.37
N GLU A 43 -24.93 -17.06 10.99
CA GLU A 43 -25.33 -18.32 10.36
C GLU A 43 -26.20 -18.05 9.12
N GLY A 44 -25.74 -18.52 7.96
CA GLY A 44 -26.43 -18.30 6.68
C GLY A 44 -26.13 -16.95 6.01
N CYS A 45 -25.37 -16.04 6.64
CA CYS A 45 -24.80 -14.91 5.93
C CYS A 45 -23.85 -15.44 4.84
N LYS A 46 -23.83 -14.80 3.67
CA LYS A 46 -22.75 -15.01 2.71
C LYS A 46 -21.49 -14.43 3.35
N CYS A 47 -20.69 -15.28 3.98
CA CYS A 47 -19.50 -14.85 4.68
C CYS A 47 -18.49 -14.27 3.70
N LEU A 48 -17.81 -13.22 4.13
CA LEU A 48 -16.56 -12.80 3.50
C LEU A 48 -15.54 -13.94 3.61
N PRO A 49 -14.61 -14.08 2.67
CA PRO A 49 -13.54 -15.07 2.76
C PRO A 49 -12.77 -14.88 4.09
N ASP A 50 -12.40 -15.98 4.72
CA ASP A 50 -11.42 -15.94 5.79
C ASP A 50 -10.01 -15.63 5.24
N GLU A 51 -9.07 -15.31 6.11
CA GLU A 51 -7.70 -14.94 5.72
C GLU A 51 -7.02 -16.01 4.85
N GLU A 52 -7.24 -17.29 5.12
CA GLU A 52 -6.65 -18.36 4.34
C GLU A 52 -7.24 -18.42 2.93
N THR A 53 -8.55 -18.25 2.83
CA THR A 53 -9.26 -18.20 1.54
C THR A 53 -8.84 -16.98 0.74
N ASP A 54 -8.76 -15.80 1.35
CA ASP A 54 -8.31 -14.56 0.68
C ASP A 54 -6.87 -14.70 0.17
N ARG A 55 -5.96 -15.22 1.00
CA ARG A 55 -4.58 -15.52 0.60
C ARG A 55 -4.53 -16.52 -0.58
N ASN A 56 -5.33 -17.57 -0.53
CA ASN A 56 -5.40 -18.54 -1.62
C ASN A 56 -5.95 -17.91 -2.90
N MET A 57 -6.94 -17.01 -2.81
CA MET A 57 -7.46 -16.24 -3.95
C MET A 57 -6.37 -15.32 -4.54
N TYR A 58 -5.57 -14.66 -3.70
CA TYR A 58 -4.45 -13.85 -4.14
C TYR A 58 -3.40 -14.68 -4.90
N HIS A 59 -2.95 -15.81 -4.35
CA HIS A 59 -1.99 -16.70 -4.99
C HIS A 59 -2.53 -17.33 -6.28
N HIS A 60 -3.81 -17.70 -6.29
CA HIS A 60 -4.47 -18.20 -7.49
C HIS A 60 -4.49 -17.14 -8.59
N THR A 61 -4.86 -15.90 -8.25
CA THR A 61 -4.87 -14.75 -9.16
C THR A 61 -3.48 -14.48 -9.73
N LYS A 62 -2.46 -14.41 -8.87
CA LYS A 62 -1.06 -14.23 -9.26
C LYS A 62 -0.62 -15.30 -10.26
N THR A 63 -0.87 -16.58 -9.93
CA THR A 63 -0.48 -17.71 -10.77
C THR A 63 -1.23 -17.73 -12.10
N THR A 64 -2.53 -17.45 -12.07
CA THR A 64 -3.37 -17.44 -13.28
C THR A 64 -2.99 -16.31 -14.20
N LEU A 65 -2.79 -15.10 -13.68
CA LEU A 65 -2.36 -13.96 -14.48
C LEU A 65 -0.94 -14.16 -15.03
N ALA A 66 -0.02 -14.73 -14.27
CA ALA A 66 1.30 -15.06 -14.77
C ALA A 66 1.24 -16.04 -15.96
N LYS A 67 0.36 -17.04 -15.94
CA LYS A 67 0.15 -17.98 -17.04
C LYS A 67 -0.54 -17.37 -18.25
N LEU A 68 -1.60 -16.59 -18.02
CA LEU A 68 -2.39 -15.95 -19.10
C LEU A 68 -1.63 -14.86 -19.84
N ILE A 69 -0.77 -14.19 -19.12
CA ILE A 69 0.10 -13.15 -19.67
C ILE A 69 1.43 -13.82 -20.14
N ALA A 70 1.42 -15.14 -20.40
CA ALA A 70 2.57 -15.98 -20.73
C ALA A 70 3.46 -15.38 -21.83
N GLY A 71 4.72 -15.34 -21.55
CA GLY A 71 5.74 -14.47 -22.11
C GLY A 71 6.10 -13.45 -21.06
N LEU A 72 5.42 -13.48 -19.89
CA LEU A 72 5.85 -12.82 -18.68
C LEU A 72 6.84 -13.73 -17.95
N GLU A 73 8.07 -13.33 -18.00
CA GLU A 73 8.93 -13.46 -16.85
C GLU A 73 8.14 -12.86 -15.67
N THR A 74 8.19 -13.48 -14.49
CA THR A 74 7.66 -12.92 -13.26
C THR A 74 7.92 -11.41 -13.26
N PRO A 75 6.91 -10.55 -13.05
CA PRO A 75 7.05 -9.14 -13.30
C PRO A 75 8.16 -8.56 -12.41
N THR A 76 9.35 -8.39 -12.98
CA THR A 76 10.52 -7.79 -12.32
C THR A 76 10.33 -6.29 -12.04
N SER A 77 9.21 -5.75 -12.47
CA SER A 77 8.79 -4.36 -12.22
C SER A 77 7.33 -4.28 -11.73
N GLY A 78 6.80 -5.37 -11.19
CA GLY A 78 5.44 -5.42 -10.68
C GLY A 78 5.31 -4.71 -9.35
N GLN A 79 4.09 -4.34 -9.04
CA GLN A 79 3.64 -3.85 -7.74
C GLN A 79 2.81 -4.96 -7.10
N ILE A 80 2.72 -4.96 -5.79
CA ILE A 80 1.76 -5.81 -5.09
C ILE A 80 0.37 -5.55 -5.71
N SER A 81 -0.34 -6.62 -6.09
CA SER A 81 -1.70 -6.58 -6.66
C SER A 81 -1.84 -5.88 -8.03
N ASN A 82 -0.74 -5.48 -8.69
CA ASN A 82 -0.75 -4.91 -10.03
C ASN A 82 0.11 -5.75 -10.98
N TYR A 83 -0.48 -6.20 -12.06
CA TYR A 83 0.11 -7.14 -13.02
C TYR A 83 0.19 -6.49 -14.40
N ALA A 84 1.36 -6.51 -15.02
CA ALA A 84 1.58 -5.94 -16.34
C ALA A 84 2.56 -6.77 -17.15
N ARG A 85 2.46 -6.72 -18.48
CA ARG A 85 3.52 -7.23 -19.35
C ARG A 85 4.80 -6.40 -19.19
N PRO A 86 5.99 -6.96 -19.41
CA PRO A 86 7.22 -6.18 -19.42
C PRO A 86 7.07 -4.93 -20.30
N GLY A 87 7.46 -3.78 -19.76
CA GLY A 87 7.33 -2.48 -20.45
C GLY A 87 5.96 -1.82 -20.40
N TYR A 88 4.92 -2.50 -19.89
CA TYR A 88 3.53 -1.97 -19.81
C TYR A 88 3.06 -1.68 -18.38
N ALA A 89 3.99 -1.63 -17.41
CA ALA A 89 3.65 -1.23 -16.05
C ALA A 89 3.10 0.20 -16.01
N CYS A 90 2.09 0.44 -15.16
CA CYS A 90 1.48 1.76 -15.01
C CYS A 90 2.49 2.74 -14.38
N ARG A 91 3.05 3.64 -15.19
CA ARG A 91 4.04 4.63 -14.74
C ARG A 91 3.49 5.56 -13.66
N HIS A 92 2.21 5.88 -13.72
CA HIS A 92 1.54 6.71 -12.72
C HIS A 92 1.58 6.05 -11.34
N ASN A 93 1.17 4.77 -11.26
CA ASN A 93 1.22 4.03 -10.00
C ASN A 93 2.65 3.85 -9.48
N ILE A 94 3.60 3.52 -10.39
CA ILE A 94 5.02 3.43 -10.03
C ILE A 94 5.53 4.76 -9.45
N GLY A 95 5.07 5.89 -10.01
CA GLY A 95 5.41 7.22 -9.50
C GLY A 95 5.06 7.40 -8.02
N TYR A 96 3.89 6.95 -7.58
CA TYR A 96 3.52 6.97 -6.16
C TYR A 96 4.47 6.13 -5.30
N TRP A 97 4.76 4.91 -5.71
CA TRP A 97 5.63 4.00 -4.94
C TRP A 97 7.10 4.42 -4.92
N THR A 98 7.52 5.25 -5.87
CA THR A 98 8.89 5.79 -5.94
C THR A 98 9.01 7.21 -5.39
N GLY A 99 7.92 7.77 -4.86
CA GLY A 99 7.91 9.11 -4.27
C GLY A 99 8.10 10.23 -5.30
N VAL A 100 7.61 10.04 -6.53
CA VAL A 100 7.56 11.10 -7.54
C VAL A 100 6.51 12.13 -7.13
N GLU A 101 6.84 13.41 -7.20
CA GLU A 101 5.89 14.48 -6.95
C GLU A 101 4.74 14.47 -7.96
N TYR A 102 3.55 14.78 -7.48
CA TYR A 102 2.33 14.83 -8.30
C TYR A 102 1.40 15.92 -7.81
N LEU A 103 0.63 16.49 -8.73
CA LEU A 103 -0.42 17.46 -8.46
C LEU A 103 -1.78 16.82 -8.76
N GLY A 104 -2.62 16.72 -7.73
CA GLY A 104 -3.99 16.28 -7.84
C GLY A 104 -4.89 17.37 -8.38
N LEU A 105 -5.78 17.03 -9.30
CA LEU A 105 -6.72 17.96 -9.91
C LEU A 105 -8.15 17.52 -9.63
N GLY A 106 -8.96 18.44 -9.14
CA GLY A 106 -10.38 18.23 -8.87
C GLY A 106 -10.70 17.97 -7.40
N LEU A 107 -11.97 17.79 -7.12
CA LEU A 107 -12.54 17.58 -5.79
C LEU A 107 -11.87 16.39 -5.08
N GLY A 108 -11.40 16.59 -3.84
CA GLY A 108 -10.80 15.55 -3.00
C GLY A 108 -9.43 15.03 -3.50
N ALA A 109 -8.85 15.63 -4.56
CA ALA A 109 -7.61 15.15 -5.13
C ALA A 109 -6.40 15.47 -4.25
N SER A 110 -5.60 14.44 -3.93
CA SER A 110 -4.36 14.58 -3.15
C SER A 110 -3.17 15.00 -4.02
N SER A 111 -2.22 15.68 -3.40
CA SER A 111 -0.98 16.16 -4.03
C SER A 111 0.22 15.89 -3.14
N LEU A 112 1.39 15.73 -3.76
CA LEU A 112 2.71 15.77 -3.12
C LEU A 112 3.61 16.67 -3.97
N VAL A 113 3.88 17.90 -3.52
CA VAL A 113 4.67 18.88 -4.24
C VAL A 113 5.58 19.63 -3.28
N GLY A 114 6.86 19.74 -3.63
CA GLY A 114 7.85 20.45 -2.81
C GLY A 114 8.00 19.89 -1.41
N GLY A 115 7.84 18.58 -1.23
CA GLY A 115 7.88 17.92 0.08
C GLY A 115 6.64 18.17 0.95
N LYS A 116 5.58 18.76 0.40
CA LYS A 116 4.30 19.00 1.08
C LYS A 116 3.22 18.10 0.51
N ARG A 117 2.46 17.49 1.41
CA ARG A 117 1.24 16.75 1.09
C ARG A 117 0.04 17.63 1.41
N PHE A 118 -0.91 17.66 0.52
CA PHE A 118 -2.15 18.40 0.67
C PHE A 118 -3.23 17.83 -0.23
N GLN A 119 -4.48 18.16 0.03
CA GLN A 119 -5.60 17.76 -0.80
C GLN A 119 -6.46 18.95 -1.20
N VAL A 120 -7.14 18.83 -2.33
CA VAL A 120 -8.23 19.74 -2.69
C VAL A 120 -9.43 19.39 -1.80
N THR A 121 -10.16 20.41 -1.33
CA THR A 121 -11.37 20.17 -0.50
C THR A 121 -12.27 19.08 -1.07
N ALA A 122 -12.80 18.22 -0.21
CA ALA A 122 -13.78 17.20 -0.56
C ALA A 122 -15.24 17.72 -0.53
N ASP A 123 -15.45 18.96 -0.04
CA ASP A 123 -16.76 19.61 -0.03
C ASP A 123 -17.11 20.14 -1.43
N LEU A 124 -18.04 19.46 -2.11
CA LEU A 124 -18.50 19.85 -3.44
C LEU A 124 -19.09 21.27 -3.47
N ASN A 125 -19.87 21.67 -2.46
CA ASN A 125 -20.50 22.98 -2.45
C ASN A 125 -19.47 24.09 -2.32
N ARG A 126 -18.47 23.89 -1.47
CA ARG A 126 -17.33 24.79 -1.32
C ARG A 126 -16.48 24.83 -2.59
N TYR A 127 -16.21 23.67 -3.18
CA TYR A 127 -15.40 23.57 -4.41
C TYR A 127 -16.02 24.34 -5.59
N LEU A 128 -17.35 24.34 -5.72
CA LEU A 128 -18.06 24.99 -6.83
C LEU A 128 -18.15 26.51 -6.73
N VAL A 129 -17.92 27.09 -5.58
CA VAL A 129 -18.10 28.54 -5.34
C VAL A 129 -16.79 29.32 -5.25
N PHE A 130 -15.62 28.67 -5.31
CA PHE A 130 -14.35 29.37 -5.28
C PHE A 130 -14.24 30.39 -6.44
N THR A 131 -13.87 31.59 -6.09
CA THR A 131 -13.51 32.63 -7.07
C THR A 131 -12.11 32.36 -7.65
N LYS A 132 -11.79 33.03 -8.76
CA LYS A 132 -10.45 32.93 -9.37
C LYS A 132 -9.35 33.41 -8.43
N GLU A 133 -9.65 34.44 -7.66
CA GLU A 133 -8.75 35.04 -6.68
C GLU A 133 -8.46 34.08 -5.52
N GLU A 134 -9.49 33.40 -5.01
CA GLU A 134 -9.34 32.37 -3.96
C GLU A 134 -8.56 31.14 -4.47
N LEU A 135 -8.85 30.70 -5.70
CA LEU A 135 -8.06 29.61 -6.31
C LEU A 135 -6.60 29.98 -6.50
N ALA A 136 -6.31 31.22 -6.92
CA ALA A 136 -4.95 31.70 -7.05
C ALA A 136 -4.23 31.83 -5.72
N ALA A 137 -4.95 32.07 -4.64
CA ALA A 137 -4.44 32.07 -3.26
C ALA A 137 -4.31 30.67 -2.63
N GLY A 138 -4.78 29.63 -3.31
CA GLY A 138 -4.71 28.25 -2.79
C GLY A 138 -5.80 27.87 -1.79
N ALA A 139 -6.90 28.63 -1.73
CA ALA A 139 -7.99 28.42 -0.77
C ALA A 139 -8.71 27.04 -0.89
N GLN A 140 -8.51 26.37 -2.02
CA GLN A 140 -9.03 25.03 -2.29
C GLN A 140 -8.22 23.92 -1.60
N TYR A 141 -7.01 24.21 -1.12
CA TYR A 141 -6.14 23.20 -0.51
C TYR A 141 -6.37 23.10 1.00
N GLU A 142 -6.48 21.88 1.48
CA GLU A 142 -6.70 21.50 2.86
C GLU A 142 -5.64 20.49 3.29
N GLU A 143 -5.53 20.25 4.59
CA GLU A 143 -4.63 19.27 5.20
C GLU A 143 -3.17 19.41 4.73
N ILE A 144 -2.70 20.64 4.64
CA ILE A 144 -1.34 20.92 4.21
C ILE A 144 -0.35 20.45 5.28
N HIS A 145 0.42 19.42 4.96
CA HIS A 145 1.43 18.85 5.84
C HIS A 145 2.80 18.85 5.14
N GLU A 146 3.80 19.45 5.77
CA GLU A 146 5.17 19.42 5.31
C GLU A 146 5.87 18.17 5.87
N LEU A 147 6.25 17.26 4.97
CA LEU A 147 6.88 16.00 5.35
C LEU A 147 8.27 16.27 5.95
N SER A 148 8.46 15.85 7.18
CA SER A 148 9.76 15.82 7.84
C SER A 148 10.73 14.89 7.10
N ARG A 149 12.02 14.99 7.42
CA ARG A 149 13.02 14.08 6.87
C ARG A 149 12.74 12.63 7.28
N GLN A 150 12.28 12.42 8.51
CA GLN A 150 11.93 11.10 9.04
C GLN A 150 10.76 10.50 8.25
N GLU A 151 9.64 11.21 8.12
CA GLU A 151 8.48 10.75 7.35
C GLU A 151 8.83 10.40 5.90
N ARG A 152 9.71 11.18 5.26
CA ARG A 152 10.17 10.88 3.89
C ARG A 152 11.03 9.61 3.82
N MET A 153 11.82 9.30 4.86
CA MET A 153 12.57 8.05 4.94
C MET A 153 11.63 6.85 5.16
N GLU A 154 10.65 7.00 6.04
CA GLU A 154 9.61 6.00 6.29
C GLU A 154 8.80 5.71 5.01
N GLU A 155 8.34 6.75 4.32
CA GLU A 155 7.64 6.61 3.04
C GLU A 155 8.50 5.93 1.98
N PHE A 156 9.78 6.23 1.91
CA PHE A 156 10.68 5.56 0.98
C PHE A 156 10.71 4.05 1.21
N MET A 157 10.77 3.61 2.47
CA MET A 157 10.74 2.19 2.81
C MET A 157 9.35 1.59 2.59
N PHE A 158 8.32 2.19 3.19
CA PHE A 158 6.95 1.70 3.16
C PHE A 158 6.38 1.62 1.73
N LEU A 159 6.62 2.63 0.89
CA LEU A 159 6.13 2.65 -0.48
C LEU A 159 7.02 1.82 -1.41
N GLY A 160 8.34 1.95 -1.26
CA GLY A 160 9.29 1.28 -2.14
C GLY A 160 9.28 -0.25 -2.02
N LEU A 161 9.08 -0.78 -0.81
CA LEU A 161 8.96 -2.22 -0.58
C LEU A 161 7.66 -2.84 -1.14
N ARG A 162 6.69 -2.02 -1.57
CA ARG A 162 5.53 -2.49 -2.35
C ARG A 162 5.89 -2.83 -3.80
N LEU A 163 7.05 -2.41 -4.25
CA LEU A 163 7.57 -2.84 -5.55
C LEU A 163 8.25 -4.20 -5.43
N THR A 164 8.01 -5.09 -6.37
CA THR A 164 8.64 -6.43 -6.38
C THR A 164 10.17 -6.38 -6.52
N GLY A 165 10.70 -5.28 -7.07
CA GLY A 165 12.13 -4.99 -7.10
C GLY A 165 12.68 -4.45 -5.78
N GLY A 166 11.82 -4.05 -4.84
CA GLY A 166 12.21 -3.48 -3.56
C GLY A 166 12.86 -2.11 -3.65
N VAL A 167 13.67 -1.78 -2.66
CA VAL A 167 14.38 -0.51 -2.50
C VAL A 167 15.89 -0.70 -2.64
N ARG A 168 16.57 0.29 -3.22
CA ARG A 168 18.03 0.30 -3.37
C ARG A 168 18.67 1.08 -2.25
N THR A 169 19.67 0.50 -1.59
CA THR A 169 20.38 1.17 -0.48
C THR A 169 21.10 2.42 -0.96
N ALA A 170 21.72 2.38 -2.13
CA ALA A 170 22.40 3.55 -2.71
C ALA A 170 21.43 4.70 -3.04
N GLU A 171 20.19 4.42 -3.42
CA GLU A 171 19.19 5.45 -3.68
C GLU A 171 18.70 6.10 -2.38
N PHE A 172 18.56 5.33 -1.30
CA PHE A 172 18.26 5.85 0.02
C PHE A 172 19.36 6.81 0.49
N GLU A 173 20.62 6.38 0.41
CA GLU A 173 21.76 7.21 0.80
C GLU A 173 21.86 8.48 -0.04
N ARG A 174 21.66 8.37 -1.36
CA ARG A 174 21.64 9.52 -2.27
C ARG A 174 20.55 10.55 -1.91
N ARG A 175 19.34 10.08 -1.52
CA ARG A 175 18.20 10.96 -1.19
C ARG A 175 18.34 11.61 0.19
N PHE A 176 18.84 10.84 1.15
CA PHE A 176 18.80 11.25 2.56
C PHE A 176 20.16 11.56 3.16
N GLY A 177 21.28 11.31 2.45
CA GLY A 177 22.62 11.60 2.91
C GLY A 177 23.06 10.79 4.14
N VAL A 178 22.42 9.63 4.36
CA VAL A 178 22.71 8.68 5.44
C VAL A 178 22.51 7.27 4.94
N ALA A 179 23.37 6.34 5.36
CA ALA A 179 23.22 4.94 4.99
C ALA A 179 21.90 4.38 5.55
N MET A 180 21.21 3.52 4.78
CA MET A 180 19.96 2.91 5.18
C MET A 180 20.12 2.07 6.45
N GLU A 181 21.24 1.36 6.56
CA GLU A 181 21.59 0.51 7.70
C GLU A 181 21.77 1.31 8.99
N ALA A 182 22.20 2.60 8.88
CA ALA A 182 22.35 3.46 10.05
C ALA A 182 21.00 3.88 10.66
N VAL A 183 19.92 3.84 9.85
CA VAL A 183 18.56 4.22 10.30
C VAL A 183 17.72 2.99 10.60
N TYR A 184 17.74 1.99 9.72
CA TYR A 184 16.84 0.84 9.74
C TYR A 184 17.56 -0.50 9.94
N GLY A 185 18.86 -0.50 10.26
CA GLY A 185 19.66 -1.74 10.35
C GLY A 185 19.07 -2.81 11.25
N GLU A 186 18.61 -2.45 12.45
CA GLU A 186 18.01 -3.40 13.40
C GLU A 186 16.70 -3.99 12.87
N VAL A 187 15.85 -3.17 12.24
CA VAL A 187 14.59 -3.61 11.63
C VAL A 187 14.87 -4.55 10.47
N ILE A 188 15.79 -4.17 9.59
CA ILE A 188 16.17 -4.96 8.41
C ILE A 188 16.74 -6.31 8.85
N GLU A 189 17.68 -6.35 9.80
CA GLU A 189 18.26 -7.60 10.30
C GLU A 189 17.22 -8.53 10.91
N ARG A 190 16.26 -7.99 11.66
CA ARG A 190 15.17 -8.75 12.24
C ARG A 190 14.28 -9.36 11.16
N LEU A 191 13.79 -8.55 10.21
CA LEU A 191 12.93 -9.00 9.13
C LEU A 191 13.64 -9.98 8.17
N LEU A 192 14.96 -9.86 7.98
CA LEU A 192 15.78 -10.85 7.27
C LEU A 192 15.81 -12.19 8.01
N LYS A 193 16.02 -12.18 9.34
CA LYS A 193 15.99 -13.40 10.17
C LYS A 193 14.63 -14.08 10.21
N GLU A 194 13.56 -13.31 10.17
CA GLU A 194 12.17 -13.78 10.08
C GLU A 194 11.82 -14.31 8.68
N GLY A 195 12.69 -14.11 7.69
CA GLY A 195 12.45 -14.51 6.29
C GLY A 195 11.41 -13.65 5.56
N LEU A 196 11.13 -12.45 6.07
CA LEU A 196 10.18 -11.51 5.46
C LEU A 196 10.84 -10.62 4.42
N LEU A 197 12.13 -10.35 4.59
CA LEU A 197 12.96 -9.63 3.62
C LEU A 197 14.03 -10.53 3.03
N GLU A 198 14.50 -10.17 1.87
CA GLU A 198 15.74 -10.68 1.27
C GLU A 198 16.58 -9.51 0.77
N ALA A 199 17.89 -9.66 0.87
CA ALA A 199 18.86 -8.66 0.43
C ALA A 199 19.73 -9.24 -0.68
N SER A 200 19.93 -8.48 -1.76
CA SER A 200 20.92 -8.78 -2.78
C SER A 200 22.22 -8.04 -2.47
N VAL A 201 23.33 -8.75 -2.45
CA VAL A 201 24.68 -8.21 -2.11
C VAL A 201 25.51 -7.95 -3.37
N GLN A 202 24.91 -8.05 -4.56
CA GLN A 202 25.59 -7.74 -5.82
C GLN A 202 25.74 -6.22 -6.02
N THR A 203 26.40 -5.81 -7.09
CA THR A 203 26.78 -4.43 -7.44
C THR A 203 25.67 -3.37 -7.30
N ASP A 204 24.42 -3.79 -7.14
CA ASP A 204 23.23 -2.97 -6.91
C ASP A 204 22.47 -3.53 -5.71
N SER A 205 22.98 -3.24 -4.51
CA SER A 205 22.43 -3.74 -3.25
C SER A 205 20.99 -3.25 -3.08
N HIS A 206 20.04 -4.19 -3.03
CA HIS A 206 18.63 -3.89 -2.81
C HIS A 206 18.01 -4.80 -1.76
N ILE A 207 16.98 -4.31 -1.12
CA ILE A 207 16.16 -5.02 -0.13
C ILE A 207 14.75 -5.11 -0.66
N ARG A 208 14.15 -6.31 -0.62
CA ARG A 208 12.77 -6.53 -1.06
C ARG A 208 12.06 -7.54 -0.16
N LEU A 209 10.74 -7.54 -0.23
CA LEU A 209 9.93 -8.57 0.42
C LEU A 209 10.13 -9.93 -0.25
N THR A 210 10.21 -10.98 0.57
CA THR A 210 10.12 -12.37 0.10
C THR A 210 8.68 -12.70 -0.31
N GLU A 211 8.43 -13.88 -0.89
CA GLU A 211 7.06 -14.37 -1.12
C GLU A 211 6.25 -14.40 0.19
N TYR A 212 6.84 -14.89 1.28
CA TYR A 212 6.21 -14.89 2.59
C TYR A 212 6.04 -13.48 3.16
N GLY A 213 7.03 -12.59 2.96
CA GLY A 213 6.92 -11.19 3.34
C GLY A 213 5.82 -10.44 2.59
N LEU A 214 5.50 -10.83 1.35
CA LEU A 214 4.37 -10.28 0.59
C LEU A 214 3.02 -10.65 1.22
N ASP A 215 2.87 -11.89 1.71
CA ASP A 215 1.64 -12.37 2.36
C ASP A 215 1.32 -11.60 3.65
N VAL A 216 2.36 -11.19 4.39
CA VAL A 216 2.24 -10.43 5.64
C VAL A 216 2.81 -9.02 5.51
N SER A 217 2.70 -8.44 4.31
CA SER A 217 3.36 -7.17 3.97
C SER A 217 2.97 -6.01 4.89
N THR A 218 1.73 -5.94 5.36
CA THR A 218 1.29 -4.90 6.29
C THR A 218 2.12 -4.91 7.57
N TYR A 219 2.39 -6.10 8.14
CA TYR A 219 3.26 -6.25 9.30
C TYR A 219 4.69 -5.77 8.99
N ALA A 220 5.30 -6.34 7.94
CA ALA A 220 6.68 -6.02 7.58
C ALA A 220 6.89 -4.53 7.27
N LEU A 221 5.92 -3.89 6.62
CA LEU A 221 5.99 -2.47 6.26
C LEU A 221 5.79 -1.55 7.46
N ALA A 222 4.93 -1.93 8.42
CA ALA A 222 4.68 -1.16 9.65
C ALA A 222 5.93 -1.02 10.52
N GLU A 223 6.86 -1.98 10.47
CA GLU A 223 8.10 -1.97 11.25
C GLU A 223 9.07 -0.84 10.85
N PHE A 224 8.85 -0.19 9.70
CA PHE A 224 9.63 0.96 9.27
C PHE A 224 9.03 2.31 9.70
N LEU A 225 7.86 2.32 10.33
CA LEU A 225 7.22 3.51 10.90
C LEU A 225 7.68 3.69 12.35
N GLN A 226 8.35 4.79 12.66
CA GLN A 226 8.97 5.07 13.98
C GLN A 226 8.34 6.29 14.64
#